data_38c5f7501b4403cfb0e68aa96b52e949
#
_entry.id   38c5f7501b4403cfb0e68aa96b52e949
#
_cell.length_a   1.000
_cell.length_b   1.000
_cell.length_c   1.000
_cell.angle_alpha   90.00
_cell.angle_beta   90.00
_cell.angle_gamma   90.00
#
_symmetry.space_group_name_H-M   'P 1'
#
loop_
_entity.id
_entity.type
_entity.pdbx_description
1 polymer ?
#
loop_
_entity_poly.entity_id
_entity_poly.type
_entity_poly.pdbx_seq_one_letter_code
_entity_poly.pdbx_strand_id
1 'polypeptide(L)'
;MRAQLSTLTRRAAVATAIVGAMALAACGNNGGGKAEGDMAIGAPEGAKVTVVEYASVACHACAGWNDQVWPEFKAKYVDTNKVRYVFREMITGNPDVATTGFLLARCAGEDHYFDVVHGILESQEEWATGVSPRTSLLRIANSVGLNEQEFMECATDEAALAALADRNSAAASRGVTGTPTFYVNDKKITDHSLSGLSEAIDAALAE
;
A
#
# COMPACT_ATOMS: atom_id res chain seq x y z
N MET A 1 40.64 31.49 -73.08
CA MET A 1 40.57 32.83 -72.49
C MET A 1 39.70 32.88 -71.29
N ARG A 2 40.22 33.45 -70.22
CA ARG A 2 39.59 33.83 -68.91
C ARG A 2 39.05 32.70 -68.01
N ALA A 3 39.89 32.41 -67.00
CA ALA A 3 39.58 31.76 -65.77
C ALA A 3 38.58 32.57 -64.93
N GLN A 4 37.67 31.92 -64.24
CA GLN A 4 36.98 32.52 -63.18
C GLN A 4 37.19 31.55 -61.94
N LEU A 5 37.92 32.08 -60.97
CA LEU A 5 38.03 31.43 -59.62
C LEU A 5 36.70 31.67 -58.86
N SER A 6 36.12 30.65 -58.40
CA SER A 6 35.06 30.74 -57.45
C SER A 6 35.55 30.26 -56.06
N THR A 7 35.44 31.14 -55.11
CA THR A 7 35.86 31.07 -53.71
C THR A 7 35.09 30.04 -52.92
N LEU A 8 35.81 29.08 -52.34
CA LEU A 8 35.29 28.13 -51.37
C LEU A 8 35.12 28.83 -50.02
N THR A 9 33.89 29.08 -49.65
CA THR A 9 33.52 29.48 -48.28
C THR A 9 33.43 28.24 -47.39
N ARG A 10 34.40 28.12 -46.50
CA ARG A 10 34.38 27.15 -45.39
C ARG A 10 33.26 27.52 -44.42
N ARG A 11 32.20 26.77 -44.40
CA ARG A 11 31.24 26.78 -43.29
C ARG A 11 31.67 25.73 -42.27
N ALA A 12 32.20 26.20 -41.15
CA ALA A 12 32.46 25.40 -39.96
C ALA A 12 31.11 25.00 -39.34
N ALA A 13 30.78 23.72 -39.37
CA ALA A 13 29.67 23.15 -38.64
C ALA A 13 30.13 22.90 -37.19
N VAL A 14 29.64 23.72 -36.27
CA VAL A 14 29.79 23.48 -34.84
C VAL A 14 28.76 22.39 -34.46
N ALA A 15 29.22 21.17 -34.29
CA ALA A 15 28.41 20.10 -33.73
C ALA A 15 28.34 20.27 -32.21
N THR A 16 27.25 20.82 -31.73
CA THR A 16 26.94 20.89 -30.29
C THR A 16 26.50 19.50 -29.86
N ALA A 17 27.38 18.75 -29.20
CA ALA A 17 27.04 17.50 -28.54
C ALA A 17 26.22 17.81 -27.27
N ILE A 18 24.90 17.60 -27.33
CA ILE A 18 24.02 17.60 -26.17
C ILE A 18 24.24 16.26 -25.47
N VAL A 19 25.08 16.26 -24.44
CA VAL A 19 25.18 15.14 -23.51
C VAL A 19 23.90 15.16 -22.66
N GLY A 20 22.90 14.40 -23.08
CA GLY A 20 21.74 14.11 -22.26
C GLY A 20 22.14 13.25 -21.08
N ALA A 21 22.27 13.84 -19.90
CA ALA A 21 22.34 13.11 -18.65
C ALA A 21 21.00 12.37 -18.46
N MET A 22 20.91 11.12 -18.88
CA MET A 22 19.87 10.20 -18.44
C MET A 22 20.14 9.97 -16.96
N ALA A 23 19.41 10.67 -16.10
CA ALA A 23 19.25 10.27 -14.71
C ALA A 23 18.56 8.90 -14.73
N LEU A 24 19.35 7.84 -14.59
CA LEU A 24 18.85 6.53 -14.22
C LEU A 24 18.26 6.71 -12.82
N ALA A 25 16.96 6.99 -12.75
CA ALA A 25 16.22 6.76 -11.52
C ALA A 25 16.42 5.27 -11.21
N ALA A 26 17.33 4.99 -10.29
CA ALA A 26 17.41 3.67 -9.67
C ALA A 26 16.07 3.45 -8.99
N CYS A 27 15.16 2.74 -9.67
CA CYS A 27 14.00 2.15 -9.03
C CYS A 27 14.55 1.12 -8.04
N GLY A 28 14.96 1.61 -6.87
CA GLY A 28 15.21 0.76 -5.73
C GLY A 28 13.93 -0.01 -5.47
N ASN A 29 14.04 -1.32 -5.37
CA ASN A 29 12.92 -2.22 -5.08
C ASN A 29 12.51 -2.09 -3.60
N ASN A 30 12.16 -0.87 -3.20
CA ASN A 30 11.90 -0.48 -1.82
C ASN A 30 10.42 -0.73 -1.50
N GLY A 31 10.16 -1.69 -0.61
CA GLY A 31 8.81 -2.05 -0.18
C GLY A 31 8.00 -0.86 0.37
N GLY A 32 8.66 0.17 0.89
CA GLY A 32 8.04 1.37 1.46
C GLY A 32 7.67 2.45 0.45
N GLY A 33 8.24 2.46 -0.78
CA GLY A 33 7.96 3.49 -1.78
C GLY A 33 6.49 3.51 -2.22
N LYS A 34 6.01 4.66 -2.75
CA LYS A 34 4.63 4.84 -3.24
C LYS A 34 4.23 3.76 -4.25
N ALA A 35 3.00 3.28 -4.15
CA ALA A 35 2.40 2.37 -5.12
C ALA A 35 1.03 2.88 -5.57
N GLU A 36 0.65 2.51 -6.80
CA GLU A 36 -0.68 2.81 -7.32
C GLU A 36 -1.75 2.09 -6.49
N GLY A 37 -2.82 2.79 -6.19
CA GLY A 37 -3.93 2.28 -5.40
C GLY A 37 -3.63 2.17 -3.90
N ASP A 38 -2.59 2.82 -3.38
CA ASP A 38 -2.33 2.89 -1.94
C ASP A 38 -3.54 3.47 -1.19
N MET A 39 -4.01 2.76 -0.18
CA MET A 39 -5.01 3.23 0.77
C MET A 39 -4.30 3.75 2.01
N ALA A 40 -4.56 5.00 2.40
CA ALA A 40 -3.79 5.65 3.45
C ALA A 40 -4.64 6.55 4.34
N ILE A 41 -4.23 6.66 5.61
CA ILE A 41 -4.78 7.59 6.60
C ILE A 41 -3.66 8.31 7.36
N GLY A 42 -4.04 9.30 8.15
CA GLY A 42 -3.10 10.14 8.91
C GLY A 42 -2.58 11.31 8.08
N ALA A 43 -1.27 11.54 8.12
CA ALA A 43 -0.66 12.66 7.41
C ALA A 43 -0.89 12.59 5.88
N PRO A 44 -1.00 13.73 5.20
CA PRO A 44 -1.25 13.79 3.75
C PRO A 44 -0.07 13.21 2.95
N GLU A 45 -0.30 13.03 1.65
CA GLU A 45 0.77 12.66 0.71
C GLU A 45 1.92 13.67 0.77
N GLY A 46 3.15 13.16 0.72
CA GLY A 46 4.36 13.97 0.91
C GLY A 46 4.79 14.14 2.36
N ALA A 47 4.13 13.46 3.31
CA ALA A 47 4.55 13.44 4.70
C ALA A 47 6.01 12.96 4.84
N LYS A 48 6.73 13.53 5.82
CA LYS A 48 8.12 13.19 6.10
C LYS A 48 8.34 11.71 6.39
N VAL A 49 7.35 11.08 7.05
CA VAL A 49 7.38 9.67 7.40
C VAL A 49 6.14 8.97 6.88
N THR A 50 6.35 7.92 6.09
CA THR A 50 5.32 6.98 5.65
C THR A 50 5.57 5.62 6.31
N VAL A 51 4.55 5.08 6.93
CA VAL A 51 4.55 3.70 7.45
C VAL A 51 3.71 2.85 6.51
N VAL A 52 4.31 1.84 5.91
CA VAL A 52 3.61 0.90 5.03
C VAL A 52 3.49 -0.44 5.75
N GLU A 53 2.26 -0.93 5.86
CA GLU A 53 1.96 -2.28 6.31
C GLU A 53 1.46 -3.11 5.13
N TYR A 54 2.17 -4.19 4.81
CA TYR A 54 1.65 -5.26 3.98
C TYR A 54 0.95 -6.28 4.87
N ALA A 55 -0.33 -6.41 4.71
CA ALA A 55 -1.14 -7.26 5.58
C ALA A 55 -2.29 -7.95 4.84
N SER A 56 -2.90 -8.91 5.52
CA SER A 56 -4.09 -9.60 5.06
C SER A 56 -5.17 -9.58 6.13
N VAL A 57 -6.39 -9.31 5.70
CA VAL A 57 -7.57 -9.37 6.58
C VAL A 57 -7.90 -10.79 7.04
N ALA A 58 -7.30 -11.83 6.43
CA ALA A 58 -7.42 -13.22 6.83
C ALA A 58 -6.15 -13.77 7.53
N CYS A 59 -5.18 -12.90 7.83
CA CYS A 59 -3.95 -13.27 8.51
C CYS A 59 -4.10 -13.14 10.03
N HIS A 60 -3.94 -14.23 10.76
CA HIS A 60 -4.09 -14.22 12.21
C HIS A 60 -3.04 -13.33 12.92
N ALA A 61 -1.80 -13.33 12.44
CA ALA A 61 -0.77 -12.44 13.01
C ALA A 61 -1.10 -10.96 12.78
N CYS A 62 -1.74 -10.62 11.65
CA CYS A 62 -2.22 -9.25 11.36
C CYS A 62 -3.36 -8.86 12.31
N ALA A 63 -4.30 -9.78 12.59
CA ALA A 63 -5.36 -9.55 13.56
C ALA A 63 -4.78 -9.32 14.97
N GLY A 64 -3.80 -10.12 15.39
CA GLY A 64 -3.12 -9.93 16.66
C GLY A 64 -2.39 -8.57 16.76
N TRP A 65 -1.76 -8.10 15.69
CA TRP A 65 -1.15 -6.79 15.66
C TRP A 65 -2.22 -5.68 15.72
N ASN A 66 -3.30 -5.84 14.97
CA ASN A 66 -4.43 -4.92 14.99
C ASN A 66 -5.06 -4.78 16.39
N ASP A 67 -5.18 -5.86 17.13
CA ASP A 67 -5.72 -5.84 18.49
C ASP A 67 -4.74 -5.21 19.49
N GLN A 68 -3.47 -5.63 19.48
CA GLN A 68 -2.52 -5.31 20.53
C GLN A 68 -1.73 -4.03 20.32
N VAL A 69 -1.49 -3.62 19.08
CA VAL A 69 -0.57 -2.52 18.75
C VAL A 69 -1.27 -1.35 18.08
N TRP A 70 -2.21 -1.63 17.17
CA TRP A 70 -2.88 -0.60 16.38
C TRP A 70 -3.51 0.53 17.19
N PRO A 71 -4.25 0.29 18.30
CA PRO A 71 -4.92 1.38 19.01
C PRO A 71 -3.96 2.46 19.51
N GLU A 72 -2.85 2.04 20.13
CA GLU A 72 -1.84 2.98 20.63
C GLU A 72 -1.02 3.59 19.49
N PHE A 73 -0.67 2.80 18.48
CA PHE A 73 0.02 3.28 17.28
C PHE A 73 -0.79 4.35 16.57
N LYS A 74 -2.09 4.09 16.34
CA LYS A 74 -3.00 5.03 15.71
C LYS A 74 -3.09 6.34 16.49
N ALA A 75 -3.35 6.27 17.79
CA ALA A 75 -3.47 7.44 18.65
C ALA A 75 -2.18 8.28 18.69
N LYS A 76 -1.01 7.63 18.70
CA LYS A 76 0.29 8.30 18.82
C LYS A 76 0.76 8.94 17.51
N TYR A 77 0.52 8.29 16.38
CA TYR A 77 1.16 8.65 15.10
C TYR A 77 0.18 9.02 13.99
N VAL A 78 -0.92 8.28 13.84
CA VAL A 78 -1.89 8.48 12.75
C VAL A 78 -2.81 9.67 13.07
N ASP A 79 -3.48 9.64 14.21
CA ASP A 79 -4.43 10.70 14.62
C ASP A 79 -3.75 12.03 14.90
N THR A 80 -2.45 12.02 15.15
CA THR A 80 -1.63 13.22 15.32
C THR A 80 -0.98 13.71 14.01
N ASN A 81 -1.29 13.07 12.88
CA ASN A 81 -0.70 13.37 11.57
C ASN A 81 0.85 13.38 11.55
N LYS A 82 1.48 12.60 12.40
CA LYS A 82 2.94 12.45 12.41
C LYS A 82 3.43 11.54 11.29
N VAL A 83 2.62 10.55 10.92
CA VAL A 83 2.91 9.62 9.83
C VAL A 83 1.74 9.51 8.86
N ARG A 84 2.07 9.23 7.61
CA ARG A 84 1.15 8.68 6.64
C ARG A 84 1.18 7.17 6.79
N TYR A 85 0.09 6.56 7.23
CA TYR A 85 -0.05 5.12 7.33
C TYR A 85 -0.72 4.59 6.07
N VAL A 86 -0.08 3.61 5.43
CA VAL A 86 -0.53 2.95 4.19
C VAL A 86 -0.73 1.47 4.45
N PHE A 87 -1.91 0.98 4.15
CA PHE A 87 -2.21 -0.45 4.18
C PHE A 87 -2.15 -1.03 2.77
N ARG A 88 -1.33 -2.06 2.57
CA ARG A 88 -1.18 -2.76 1.29
C ARG A 88 -1.67 -4.18 1.39
N GLU A 89 -2.61 -4.49 0.54
CA GLU A 89 -3.28 -5.78 0.47
C GLU A 89 -2.31 -6.88 0.03
N MET A 90 -2.26 -7.95 0.80
CA MET A 90 -1.52 -9.16 0.46
C MET A 90 -2.37 -10.39 0.82
N ILE A 91 -2.63 -11.26 -0.16
CA ILE A 91 -3.45 -12.45 0.06
C ILE A 91 -2.62 -13.49 0.81
N THR A 92 -2.90 -13.61 2.12
CA THR A 92 -2.37 -14.65 3.01
C THR A 92 -3.48 -15.17 3.93
N GLY A 93 -3.27 -16.31 4.57
CA GLY A 93 -4.31 -16.98 5.34
C GLY A 93 -5.33 -17.68 4.43
N ASN A 94 -6.62 -17.56 4.72
CA ASN A 94 -7.68 -18.10 3.86
C ASN A 94 -7.87 -17.19 2.63
N PRO A 95 -7.55 -17.66 1.40
CA PRO A 95 -7.55 -16.80 0.22
C PRO A 95 -8.93 -16.26 -0.16
N ASP A 96 -9.99 -17.04 0.06
CA ASP A 96 -11.35 -16.62 -0.27
C ASP A 96 -11.81 -15.49 0.66
N VAL A 97 -11.49 -15.61 1.95
CA VAL A 97 -11.79 -14.57 2.95
C VAL A 97 -10.96 -13.32 2.69
N ALA A 98 -9.67 -13.47 2.40
CA ALA A 98 -8.79 -12.34 2.10
C ALA A 98 -9.28 -11.59 0.86
N THR A 99 -9.54 -12.31 -0.23
CA THR A 99 -10.03 -11.74 -1.49
C THR A 99 -11.34 -11.01 -1.28
N THR A 100 -12.35 -11.69 -0.74
CA THR A 100 -13.69 -11.08 -0.52
C THR A 100 -13.60 -9.88 0.42
N GLY A 101 -12.79 -9.97 1.48
CA GLY A 101 -12.60 -8.87 2.44
C GLY A 101 -11.97 -7.63 1.81
N PHE A 102 -10.95 -7.79 0.95
CA PHE A 102 -10.33 -6.66 0.25
C PHE A 102 -11.26 -6.04 -0.79
N LEU A 103 -12.00 -6.86 -1.53
CA LEU A 103 -13.00 -6.36 -2.48
C LEU A 103 -14.08 -5.56 -1.76
N LEU A 104 -14.58 -6.06 -0.63
CA LEU A 104 -15.53 -5.34 0.21
C LEU A 104 -14.96 -4.01 0.70
N ALA A 105 -13.73 -4.00 1.23
CA ALA A 105 -13.09 -2.79 1.72
C ALA A 105 -12.94 -1.72 0.62
N ARG A 106 -12.54 -2.13 -0.59
CA ARG A 106 -12.45 -1.24 -1.76
C ARG A 106 -13.81 -0.71 -2.20
N CYS A 107 -14.81 -1.57 -2.22
CA CYS A 107 -16.18 -1.25 -2.61
C CYS A 107 -16.84 -0.25 -1.64
N ALA A 108 -16.50 -0.33 -0.35
CA ALA A 108 -16.96 0.61 0.67
C ALA A 108 -16.43 2.05 0.46
N GLY A 109 -15.43 2.23 -0.42
CA GLY A 109 -14.83 3.53 -0.71
C GLY A 109 -13.75 3.96 0.28
N GLU A 110 -13.03 5.02 -0.07
CA GLU A 110 -11.88 5.49 0.71
C GLU A 110 -12.23 5.85 2.14
N ASP A 111 -13.41 6.44 2.36
CA ASP A 111 -13.88 6.89 3.68
C ASP A 111 -14.14 5.72 4.65
N HIS A 112 -14.49 4.54 4.13
CA HIS A 112 -14.82 3.36 4.93
C HIS A 112 -13.82 2.20 4.78
N TYR A 113 -12.80 2.36 3.94
CA TYR A 113 -11.84 1.29 3.68
C TYR A 113 -11.21 0.74 4.97
N PHE A 114 -10.73 1.61 5.83
CA PHE A 114 -10.08 1.23 7.08
C PHE A 114 -11.07 0.68 8.11
N ASP A 115 -12.31 1.18 8.14
CA ASP A 115 -13.36 0.63 9.00
C ASP A 115 -13.64 -0.84 8.63
N VAL A 116 -13.71 -1.14 7.34
CA VAL A 116 -13.91 -2.51 6.85
C VAL A 116 -12.70 -3.38 7.15
N VAL A 117 -11.47 -2.93 6.84
CA VAL A 117 -10.24 -3.69 7.09
C VAL A 117 -10.11 -4.05 8.57
N HIS A 118 -10.22 -3.08 9.47
CA HIS A 118 -10.10 -3.31 10.91
C HIS A 118 -11.26 -4.18 11.44
N GLY A 119 -12.49 -3.92 10.99
CA GLY A 119 -13.65 -4.74 11.37
C GLY A 119 -13.50 -6.22 10.98
N ILE A 120 -12.86 -6.52 9.83
CA ILE A 120 -12.60 -7.91 9.43
C ILE A 120 -11.49 -8.51 10.29
N LEU A 121 -10.40 -7.78 10.56
CA LEU A 121 -9.32 -8.24 11.43
C LEU A 121 -9.84 -8.57 12.84
N GLU A 122 -10.67 -7.72 13.44
CA GLU A 122 -11.32 -7.92 14.73
C GLU A 122 -12.27 -9.13 14.72
N SER A 123 -12.99 -9.34 13.61
CA SER A 123 -13.96 -10.46 13.51
C SER A 123 -13.31 -11.85 13.50
N GLN A 124 -11.99 -11.96 13.37
CA GLN A 124 -11.31 -13.26 13.39
C GLN A 124 -11.46 -14.01 14.73
N GLU A 125 -11.65 -13.32 15.84
CA GLU A 125 -11.92 -13.95 17.12
C GLU A 125 -13.24 -14.74 17.12
N GLU A 126 -14.29 -14.17 16.53
CA GLU A 126 -15.60 -14.85 16.43
C GLU A 126 -15.58 -16.06 15.49
N TRP A 127 -14.66 -16.11 14.51
CA TRP A 127 -14.50 -17.29 13.65
C TRP A 127 -13.99 -18.50 14.43
N ALA A 128 -13.12 -18.27 15.43
CA ALA A 128 -12.65 -19.34 16.32
C ALA A 128 -13.79 -19.91 17.18
N THR A 129 -14.87 -19.16 17.41
CA THR A 129 -16.06 -19.61 18.14
C THR A 129 -17.15 -20.22 17.25
N GLY A 130 -16.90 -20.34 15.94
CA GLY A 130 -17.79 -20.99 14.99
C GLY A 130 -18.67 -20.05 14.16
N VAL A 131 -18.52 -18.73 14.30
CA VAL A 131 -19.17 -17.77 13.39
C VAL A 131 -18.51 -17.88 12.00
N SER A 132 -19.32 -17.99 10.94
CA SER A 132 -18.73 -18.08 9.60
C SER A 132 -18.14 -16.73 9.16
N PRO A 133 -17.01 -16.70 8.46
CA PRO A 133 -16.46 -15.45 7.91
C PRO A 133 -17.47 -14.69 7.04
N ARG A 134 -18.31 -15.38 6.26
CA ARG A 134 -19.37 -14.75 5.47
C ARG A 134 -20.35 -13.95 6.34
N THR A 135 -20.72 -14.47 7.51
CA THR A 135 -21.62 -13.78 8.44
C THR A 135 -21.00 -12.46 8.92
N SER A 136 -19.72 -12.50 9.30
CA SER A 136 -18.98 -11.32 9.75
C SER A 136 -18.84 -10.30 8.61
N LEU A 137 -18.46 -10.74 7.41
CA LEU A 137 -18.33 -9.88 6.23
C LEU A 137 -19.64 -9.18 5.86
N LEU A 138 -20.76 -9.89 5.89
CA LEU A 138 -22.09 -9.30 5.63
C LEU A 138 -22.48 -8.28 6.70
N ARG A 139 -22.18 -8.55 7.98
CA ARG A 139 -22.44 -7.60 9.06
C ARG A 139 -21.60 -6.32 8.88
N ILE A 140 -20.33 -6.47 8.51
CA ILE A 140 -19.43 -5.34 8.23
C ILE A 140 -19.90 -4.56 7.00
N ALA A 141 -20.29 -5.24 5.91
CA ALA A 141 -20.86 -4.59 4.74
C ALA A 141 -22.07 -3.71 5.12
N ASN A 142 -22.99 -4.27 5.90
CA ASN A 142 -24.17 -3.53 6.36
C ASN A 142 -23.81 -2.30 7.23
N SER A 143 -22.75 -2.38 8.04
CA SER A 143 -22.32 -1.26 8.91
C SER A 143 -21.79 -0.06 8.12
N VAL A 144 -21.34 -0.28 6.88
CA VAL A 144 -20.87 0.76 5.95
C VAL A 144 -21.90 1.07 4.83
N GLY A 145 -23.15 0.61 5.01
CA GLY A 145 -24.26 0.94 4.13
C GLY A 145 -24.41 0.05 2.91
N LEU A 146 -23.67 -1.06 2.79
CA LEU A 146 -23.76 -2.01 1.69
C LEU A 146 -24.70 -3.17 2.08
N ASN A 147 -25.78 -3.34 1.34
CA ASN A 147 -26.68 -4.48 1.53
C ASN A 147 -26.10 -5.78 0.95
N GLU A 148 -26.79 -6.93 1.14
CA GLU A 148 -26.29 -8.24 0.68
C GLU A 148 -26.13 -8.32 -0.84
N GLN A 149 -26.96 -7.67 -1.63
CA GLN A 149 -26.83 -7.64 -3.09
C GLN A 149 -25.58 -6.87 -3.48
N GLU A 150 -25.38 -5.68 -2.95
CA GLU A 150 -24.18 -4.85 -3.18
C GLU A 150 -22.91 -5.57 -2.72
N PHE A 151 -22.94 -6.25 -1.56
CA PHE A 151 -21.84 -7.10 -1.12
C PHE A 151 -21.50 -8.19 -2.14
N MET A 152 -22.48 -8.84 -2.72
CA MET A 152 -22.25 -9.88 -3.76
C MET A 152 -21.69 -9.28 -5.05
N GLU A 153 -22.18 -8.11 -5.46
CA GLU A 153 -21.66 -7.38 -6.61
C GLU A 153 -20.19 -7.01 -6.39
N CYS A 154 -19.83 -6.47 -5.21
CA CYS A 154 -18.44 -6.18 -4.83
C CYS A 154 -17.55 -7.45 -4.87
N ALA A 155 -18.04 -8.55 -4.30
CA ALA A 155 -17.27 -9.80 -4.18
C ALA A 155 -17.00 -10.49 -5.54
N THR A 156 -17.76 -10.12 -6.58
CA THR A 156 -17.66 -10.71 -7.93
C THR A 156 -17.22 -9.72 -9.00
N ASP A 157 -16.78 -8.53 -8.62
CA ASP A 157 -16.25 -7.51 -9.56
C ASP A 157 -14.92 -7.98 -10.17
N GLU A 158 -14.96 -8.36 -11.44
CA GLU A 158 -13.79 -8.88 -12.16
C GLU A 158 -12.66 -7.85 -12.30
N ALA A 159 -12.99 -6.57 -12.43
CA ALA A 159 -11.99 -5.52 -12.54
C ALA A 159 -11.27 -5.30 -11.20
N ALA A 160 -12.01 -5.31 -10.10
CA ALA A 160 -11.46 -5.22 -8.76
C ALA A 160 -10.62 -6.45 -8.39
N LEU A 161 -11.03 -7.65 -8.82
CA LEU A 161 -10.26 -8.90 -8.69
C LEU A 161 -8.92 -8.81 -9.43
N ALA A 162 -8.92 -8.35 -10.68
CA ALA A 162 -7.70 -8.18 -11.46
C ALA A 162 -6.76 -7.17 -10.80
N ALA A 163 -7.28 -6.02 -10.37
CA ALA A 163 -6.50 -5.00 -9.67
C ALA A 163 -5.91 -5.50 -8.34
N LEU A 164 -6.64 -6.34 -7.58
CA LEU A 164 -6.11 -6.98 -6.37
C LEU A 164 -4.98 -7.96 -6.70
N ALA A 165 -5.11 -8.75 -7.76
CA ALA A 165 -4.06 -9.66 -8.22
C ALA A 165 -2.79 -8.92 -8.61
N ASP A 166 -2.92 -7.77 -9.30
CA ASP A 166 -1.79 -6.92 -9.67
C ASP A 166 -1.07 -6.34 -8.44
N ARG A 167 -1.83 -5.82 -7.45
CA ARG A 167 -1.26 -5.32 -6.19
C ARG A 167 -0.53 -6.43 -5.42
N ASN A 168 -1.11 -7.62 -5.37
CA ASN A 168 -0.49 -8.78 -4.71
C ASN A 168 0.81 -9.21 -5.43
N SER A 169 0.83 -9.21 -6.77
CA SER A 169 2.02 -9.48 -7.58
C SER A 169 3.10 -8.41 -7.38
N ALA A 170 2.69 -7.14 -7.27
CA ALA A 170 3.61 -6.03 -6.98
C ALA A 170 4.25 -6.17 -5.59
N ALA A 171 3.51 -6.61 -4.57
CA ALA A 171 4.05 -6.90 -3.24
C ALA A 171 5.11 -8.00 -3.29
N ALA A 172 4.82 -9.11 -3.98
CA ALA A 172 5.77 -10.22 -4.17
C ALA A 172 7.05 -9.75 -4.91
N SER A 173 6.90 -8.93 -5.95
CA SER A 173 8.02 -8.36 -6.71
C SER A 173 8.92 -7.44 -5.87
N ARG A 174 8.40 -6.86 -4.80
CA ARG A 174 9.15 -6.08 -3.81
C ARG A 174 9.79 -6.93 -2.72
N GLY A 175 9.74 -8.25 -2.84
CA GLY A 175 10.33 -9.18 -1.88
C GLY A 175 9.54 -9.32 -0.57
N VAL A 176 8.26 -8.94 -0.57
CA VAL A 176 7.36 -9.20 0.56
C VAL A 176 6.91 -10.66 0.48
N THR A 177 7.27 -11.46 1.49
CA THR A 177 7.03 -12.90 1.51
C THR A 177 6.04 -13.34 2.59
N GLY A 178 5.51 -12.41 3.38
CA GLY A 178 4.59 -12.72 4.47
C GLY A 178 4.00 -11.47 5.11
N THR A 179 3.00 -11.70 5.95
CA THR A 179 2.22 -10.67 6.64
C THR A 179 2.17 -10.90 8.16
N PRO A 180 2.14 -9.85 8.97
CA PRO A 180 2.36 -8.48 8.55
C PRO A 180 3.84 -8.20 8.21
N THR A 181 4.10 -7.28 7.29
CA THR A 181 5.44 -6.77 6.97
C THR A 181 5.39 -5.25 6.96
N PHE A 182 6.26 -4.62 7.74
CA PHE A 182 6.29 -3.17 7.92
C PHE A 182 7.50 -2.52 7.27
N TYR A 183 7.27 -1.32 6.75
CA TYR A 183 8.32 -0.39 6.33
C TYR A 183 8.07 0.98 6.95
N VAL A 184 9.13 1.63 7.42
CA VAL A 184 9.15 3.05 7.75
C VAL A 184 9.98 3.73 6.66
N ASN A 185 9.33 4.55 5.84
CA ASN A 185 9.86 5.00 4.56
C ASN A 185 10.30 3.77 3.74
N ASP A 186 11.55 3.69 3.31
CA ASP A 186 12.07 2.56 2.54
C ASP A 186 12.73 1.46 3.38
N LYS A 187 12.77 1.62 4.70
CA LYS A 187 13.45 0.70 5.61
C LYS A 187 12.48 -0.35 6.15
N LYS A 188 12.76 -1.63 5.87
CA LYS A 188 12.01 -2.74 6.46
C LYS A 188 12.24 -2.81 7.97
N ILE A 189 11.15 -2.94 8.73
CA ILE A 189 11.16 -3.04 10.19
C ILE A 189 10.89 -4.48 10.57
N THR A 190 11.73 -5.05 11.42
CA THR A 190 11.61 -6.44 11.89
C THR A 190 10.91 -6.55 13.24
N ASP A 191 11.03 -5.52 14.09
CA ASP A 191 10.29 -5.45 15.35
C ASP A 191 8.99 -4.67 15.13
N HIS A 192 7.89 -5.40 15.03
CA HIS A 192 6.55 -4.85 14.77
C HIS A 192 5.83 -4.41 16.05
N SER A 193 6.47 -4.50 17.21
CA SER A 193 5.92 -3.97 18.45
C SER A 193 5.77 -2.45 18.39
N LEU A 194 4.94 -1.89 19.24
CA LEU A 194 4.82 -0.42 19.32
C LEU A 194 6.18 0.24 19.61
N SER A 195 7.02 -0.40 20.43
CA SER A 195 8.37 0.09 20.75
C SER A 195 9.27 0.13 19.53
N GLY A 196 9.35 -0.98 18.76
CA GLY A 196 10.21 -1.07 17.58
C GLY A 196 9.77 -0.14 16.47
N LEU A 197 8.46 -0.04 16.21
CA LEU A 197 7.92 0.92 15.25
C LEU A 197 8.15 2.36 15.69
N SER A 198 7.97 2.66 17.00
CA SER A 198 8.22 4.01 17.53
C SER A 198 9.67 4.44 17.37
N GLU A 199 10.64 3.56 17.67
CA GLU A 199 12.05 3.85 17.49
C GLU A 199 12.38 4.24 16.05
N ALA A 200 11.87 3.46 15.08
CA ALA A 200 12.11 3.72 13.67
C ALA A 200 11.44 5.01 13.18
N ILE A 201 10.20 5.27 13.63
CA ILE A 201 9.44 6.47 13.25
C ILE A 201 10.07 7.72 13.86
N ASP A 202 10.37 7.70 15.17
CA ASP A 202 10.91 8.85 15.87
C ASP A 202 12.30 9.21 15.32
N ALA A 203 13.12 8.21 14.93
CA ALA A 203 14.38 8.44 14.23
C ALA A 203 14.17 9.12 12.86
N ALA A 204 13.23 8.63 12.05
CA ALA A 204 12.90 9.20 10.74
C ALA A 204 12.30 10.62 10.84
N LEU A 205 11.57 10.92 11.92
CA LEU A 205 11.04 12.26 12.20
C LEU A 205 12.16 13.26 12.60
N ALA A 206 13.27 12.77 13.16
CA ALA A 206 14.38 13.60 13.59
C ALA A 206 15.36 13.98 12.46
N GLU A 207 15.42 13.23 11.35
CA GLU A 207 16.23 13.51 10.16
C GLU A 207 15.77 14.80 9.45
#